data_45fd66330e3400eb427129017c3d8393
#
_entry.id   45fd66330e3400eb427129017c3d8393
#
_cell.length_a   1.000
_cell.length_b   1.000
_cell.length_c   1.000
_cell.angle_alpha   90.00
_cell.angle_beta   90.00
_cell.angle_gamma   90.00
#
_symmetry.space_group_name_H-M   'P 1'
#
loop_
_entity.id
_entity.type
_entity.pdbx_description
1 polymer ?
#
loop_
_entity_poly.entity_id
_entity_poly.type
_entity_poly.pdbx_seq_one_letter_code
_entity_poly.pdbx_strand_id
1 'polypeptide(L)'
;MAQMSLELPTTEELLVGLVSISDRASSGIYEDKGIPALKEWFESALTTPWRLESRLIPDEQALIEKTLIELCDEVGCHLVLTTGGTGPAPRDVTPEATLAVATKVMPGFGEQMRQVSLKYVPTAILSRQMGVIRQHARGHSLILNLPGQPKAIKETLDGIFAAVPYCLDLIGGPYVETDEAVIKAFRPKSAQRPPTM
;
A
#
# COMPACT_ATOMS: atom_id res chain seq x y z
N MET A 1 18.29 -16.87 21.66
CA MET A 1 17.62 -15.97 20.70
C MET A 1 17.26 -16.80 19.48
N ALA A 2 15.98 -17.13 19.33
CA ALA A 2 15.54 -17.85 18.14
C ALA A 2 15.54 -16.87 16.96
N GLN A 3 16.40 -17.10 15.97
CA GLN A 3 16.28 -16.47 14.66
C GLN A 3 14.93 -16.92 14.08
N MET A 4 13.94 -16.04 14.09
CA MET A 4 12.78 -16.21 13.24
C MET A 4 13.28 -16.13 11.79
N SER A 5 13.43 -17.28 11.14
CA SER A 5 13.60 -17.33 9.71
C SER A 5 12.29 -16.84 9.09
N LEU A 6 12.31 -15.62 8.54
CA LEU A 6 11.23 -15.14 7.68
C LEU A 6 11.19 -16.06 6.45
N GLU A 7 10.19 -16.96 6.42
CA GLU A 7 9.92 -17.72 5.21
C GLU A 7 9.51 -16.77 4.10
N LEU A 8 10.17 -16.85 2.95
CA LEU A 8 9.80 -16.07 1.78
C LEU A 8 8.41 -16.49 1.32
N PRO A 9 7.54 -15.52 0.92
CA PRO A 9 6.24 -15.85 0.40
C PRO A 9 6.37 -16.72 -0.84
N THR A 10 5.48 -17.70 -0.97
CA THR A 10 5.32 -18.44 -2.21
C THR A 10 4.76 -17.53 -3.29
N THR A 11 4.97 -17.86 -4.58
CA THR A 11 4.43 -17.06 -5.70
C THR A 11 2.90 -16.96 -5.72
N GLU A 12 2.22 -17.75 -4.91
CA GLU A 12 0.76 -17.79 -4.78
C GLU A 12 0.21 -16.95 -3.62
N GLU A 13 1.07 -16.44 -2.74
CA GLU A 13 0.67 -15.65 -1.58
C GLU A 13 1.06 -14.18 -1.76
N LEU A 14 0.12 -13.26 -1.49
CA LEU A 14 0.39 -11.82 -1.46
C LEU A 14 0.93 -11.40 -0.10
N LEU A 15 2.15 -10.89 -0.05
CA LEU A 15 2.70 -10.29 1.16
C LEU A 15 2.46 -8.77 1.14
N VAL A 16 1.71 -8.28 2.13
CA VAL A 16 1.26 -6.89 2.23
C VAL A 16 1.92 -6.22 3.44
N GLY A 17 2.57 -5.09 3.21
CA GLY A 17 3.01 -4.18 4.26
C GLY A 17 1.94 -3.11 4.53
N LEU A 18 1.54 -2.92 5.77
CA LEU A 18 0.64 -1.85 6.20
C LEU A 18 1.36 -0.94 7.19
N VAL A 19 1.53 0.33 6.82
CA VAL A 19 2.24 1.31 7.65
C VAL A 19 1.30 2.44 8.04
N SER A 20 0.98 2.54 9.33
CA SER A 20 0.31 3.71 9.88
C SER A 20 1.35 4.73 10.33
N ILE A 21 1.26 5.94 9.78
CA ILE A 21 2.20 7.04 10.03
C ILE A 21 1.44 8.12 10.80
N SER A 22 1.78 8.28 12.07
CA SER A 22 1.10 9.23 12.95
C SER A 22 1.88 9.44 14.25
N ASP A 23 2.33 10.67 14.48
CA ASP A 23 2.95 11.10 15.76
C ASP A 23 2.04 10.77 16.95
N ARG A 24 0.74 10.99 16.80
CA ARG A 24 -0.22 10.85 17.91
C ARG A 24 -0.56 9.40 18.22
N ALA A 25 -0.70 8.57 17.19
CA ALA A 25 -0.97 7.15 17.39
C ALA A 25 0.28 6.40 17.87
N SER A 26 1.44 6.68 17.29
CA SER A 26 2.71 6.05 17.67
C SER A 26 3.15 6.40 19.12
N SER A 27 2.76 7.59 19.61
CA SER A 27 3.00 8.00 21.02
C SER A 27 1.91 7.53 21.98
N GLY A 28 0.88 6.82 21.52
CA GLY A 28 -0.20 6.32 22.37
C GLY A 28 -1.25 7.36 22.78
N ILE A 29 -1.26 8.54 22.15
CA ILE A 29 -2.26 9.59 22.44
C ILE A 29 -3.67 9.16 22.00
N TYR A 30 -3.77 8.39 20.92
CA TYR A 30 -5.01 7.73 20.52
C TYR A 30 -4.72 6.35 19.89
N GLU A 31 -5.76 5.53 19.79
CA GLU A 31 -5.66 4.21 19.18
C GLU A 31 -5.55 4.33 17.63
N ASP A 32 -4.61 3.60 17.04
CA ASP A 32 -4.51 3.50 15.58
C ASP A 32 -5.75 2.81 15.00
N LYS A 33 -6.38 3.46 14.02
CA LYS A 33 -7.52 2.93 13.27
C LYS A 33 -7.18 2.68 11.80
N GLY A 34 -6.00 3.06 11.36
CA GLY A 34 -5.56 2.90 9.97
C GLY A 34 -5.28 1.44 9.64
N ILE A 35 -4.43 0.77 10.40
CA ILE A 35 -4.10 -0.65 10.20
C ILE A 35 -5.34 -1.54 10.29
N PRO A 36 -6.21 -1.41 11.31
CA PRO A 36 -7.46 -2.18 11.36
C PRO A 36 -8.36 -1.97 10.14
N ALA A 37 -8.54 -0.73 9.67
CA ALA A 37 -9.36 -0.43 8.50
C ALA A 37 -8.79 -1.05 7.21
N LEU A 38 -7.48 -1.00 7.04
CA LEU A 38 -6.79 -1.64 5.92
C LEU A 38 -6.97 -3.17 5.97
N LYS A 39 -6.75 -3.77 7.13
CA LYS A 39 -6.89 -5.21 7.31
C LYS A 39 -8.32 -5.69 7.00
N GLU A 40 -9.34 -5.03 7.54
CA GLU A 40 -10.75 -5.33 7.28
C GLU A 40 -11.08 -5.27 5.79
N TRP A 41 -10.56 -4.24 5.10
CA TRP A 41 -10.77 -4.11 3.67
C TRP A 41 -10.15 -5.28 2.89
N PHE A 42 -8.89 -5.65 3.20
CA PHE A 42 -8.21 -6.79 2.55
C PHE A 42 -8.93 -8.12 2.81
N GLU A 43 -9.39 -8.35 4.03
CA GLU A 43 -10.16 -9.55 4.40
C GLU A 43 -11.45 -9.67 3.59
N SER A 44 -12.08 -8.54 3.24
CA SER A 44 -13.31 -8.53 2.43
C SER A 44 -13.06 -8.62 0.92
N ALA A 45 -11.94 -8.08 0.44
CA ALA A 45 -11.70 -7.85 -1.00
C ALA A 45 -10.86 -8.95 -1.66
N LEU A 46 -9.99 -9.65 -0.94
CA LEU A 46 -9.09 -10.64 -1.52
C LEU A 46 -9.59 -12.07 -1.36
N THR A 47 -9.50 -12.83 -2.46
CA THR A 47 -9.67 -14.30 -2.45
C THR A 47 -8.32 -15.02 -2.50
N THR A 48 -7.27 -14.37 -3.02
CA THR A 48 -5.90 -14.87 -2.95
C THR A 48 -5.42 -14.91 -1.49
N PRO A 49 -4.74 -15.98 -1.04
CA PRO A 49 -4.08 -15.99 0.26
C PRO A 49 -3.12 -14.82 0.43
N TRP A 50 -3.11 -14.22 1.61
CA TRP A 50 -2.26 -13.07 1.89
C TRP A 50 -1.75 -13.06 3.32
N ARG A 51 -0.59 -12.46 3.53
CA ARG A 51 0.00 -12.20 4.85
C ARG A 51 0.21 -10.71 5.07
N LEU A 52 0.14 -10.31 6.33
CA LEU A 52 0.26 -8.93 6.77
C LEU A 52 1.53 -8.72 7.59
N GLU A 53 2.29 -7.70 7.20
CA GLU A 53 3.33 -7.09 8.01
C GLU A 53 2.92 -5.64 8.32
N SER A 54 2.76 -5.31 9.61
CA SER A 54 2.29 -3.98 10.00
C SER A 54 3.32 -3.21 10.80
N ARG A 55 3.33 -1.88 10.63
CA ARG A 55 4.16 -0.94 11.39
C ARG A 55 3.32 0.27 11.78
N LEU A 56 3.52 0.75 13.00
CA LEU A 56 2.98 2.02 13.47
C LEU A 56 4.16 2.91 13.86
N ILE A 57 4.34 4.02 13.14
CA ILE A 57 5.51 4.89 13.24
C ILE A 57 5.13 6.37 13.29
N PRO A 58 5.98 7.24 13.87
CA PRO A 58 5.78 8.68 13.83
C PRO A 58 6.04 9.28 12.44
N ASP A 59 5.62 10.54 12.25
CA ASP A 59 5.82 11.33 11.04
C ASP A 59 7.28 11.84 10.91
N GLU A 60 8.22 10.91 10.81
CA GLU A 60 9.66 11.15 10.66
C GLU A 60 10.16 10.59 9.32
N GLN A 61 10.58 11.48 8.40
CA GLN A 61 10.92 11.10 7.03
C GLN A 61 11.94 9.95 6.96
N ALA A 62 13.06 10.05 7.69
CA ALA A 62 14.11 9.02 7.67
C ALA A 62 13.61 7.66 8.21
N LEU A 63 12.69 7.66 9.16
CA LEU A 63 12.10 6.42 9.68
C LEU A 63 11.11 5.83 8.69
N ILE A 64 10.32 6.66 8.02
CA ILE A 64 9.41 6.20 6.95
C ILE A 64 10.21 5.57 5.82
N GLU A 65 11.27 6.23 5.33
CA GLU A 65 12.17 5.68 4.30
C GLU A 65 12.74 4.33 4.72
N LYS A 66 13.30 4.23 5.92
CA LYS A 66 13.87 2.99 6.47
C LYS A 66 12.81 1.89 6.54
N THR A 67 11.60 2.19 7.00
CA THR A 67 10.50 1.23 7.10
C THR A 67 10.04 0.72 5.75
N LEU A 68 9.93 1.61 4.75
CA LEU A 68 9.59 1.23 3.39
C LEU A 68 10.65 0.33 2.76
N ILE A 69 11.94 0.65 2.97
CA ILE A 69 13.06 -0.18 2.51
C ILE A 69 13.03 -1.55 3.19
N GLU A 70 12.88 -1.61 4.51
CA GLU A 70 12.75 -2.86 5.27
C GLU A 70 11.65 -3.75 4.70
N LEU A 71 10.43 -3.20 4.57
CA LEU A 71 9.28 -3.98 4.09
C LEU A 71 9.46 -4.47 2.65
N CYS A 72 10.03 -3.67 1.77
CA CYS A 72 10.26 -4.06 0.38
C CYS A 72 11.46 -5.01 0.22
N ASP A 73 12.61 -4.64 0.75
CA ASP A 73 13.90 -5.28 0.42
C ASP A 73 14.19 -6.48 1.32
N GLU A 74 13.88 -6.39 2.61
CA GLU A 74 14.21 -7.40 3.60
C GLU A 74 13.04 -8.38 3.82
N VAL A 75 11.84 -7.85 4.06
CA VAL A 75 10.63 -8.66 4.24
C VAL A 75 10.13 -9.21 2.91
N GLY A 76 10.23 -8.42 1.83
CA GLY A 76 9.81 -8.82 0.49
C GLY A 76 8.32 -8.61 0.23
N CYS A 77 7.72 -7.56 0.83
CA CYS A 77 6.33 -7.20 0.56
C CYS A 77 6.13 -6.86 -0.92
N HIS A 78 5.14 -7.46 -1.56
CA HIS A 78 4.77 -7.17 -2.95
C HIS A 78 4.00 -5.86 -3.06
N LEU A 79 3.19 -5.55 -2.05
CA LEU A 79 2.38 -4.34 -1.94
C LEU A 79 2.61 -3.72 -0.56
N VAL A 80 2.97 -2.43 -0.52
CA VAL A 80 3.08 -1.67 0.72
C VAL A 80 2.09 -0.51 0.67
N LEU A 81 1.23 -0.43 1.68
CA LEU A 81 0.27 0.65 1.84
C LEU A 81 0.64 1.48 3.06
N THR A 82 0.74 2.78 2.89
CA THR A 82 0.87 3.70 4.02
C THR A 82 -0.42 4.46 4.24
N THR A 83 -0.72 4.85 5.47
CA THR A 83 -1.82 5.74 5.81
C THR A 83 -1.32 6.85 6.72
N GLY A 84 -1.70 8.08 6.45
CA GLY A 84 -1.28 9.27 7.18
C GLY A 84 -0.12 10.04 6.54
N GLY A 85 0.12 11.25 7.00
CA GLY A 85 1.23 12.11 6.59
C GLY A 85 1.21 12.58 5.12
N THR A 86 0.04 12.63 4.46
CA THR A 86 -0.09 12.95 3.03
C THR A 86 -0.61 14.35 2.73
N GLY A 87 -0.86 15.18 3.74
CA GLY A 87 -1.33 16.55 3.59
C GLY A 87 -0.20 17.56 3.37
N PRO A 88 -0.52 18.89 3.41
CA PRO A 88 0.44 19.96 3.20
C PRO A 88 1.11 20.47 4.50
N ALA A 89 0.79 19.89 5.65
CA ALA A 89 1.40 20.33 6.90
C ALA A 89 2.89 20.03 6.96
N PRO A 90 3.69 20.82 7.72
CA PRO A 90 5.14 20.60 7.81
C PRO A 90 5.57 19.20 8.29
N ARG A 91 4.71 18.53 9.07
CA ARG A 91 4.95 17.15 9.55
C ARG A 91 4.48 16.08 8.56
N ASP A 92 3.72 16.45 7.51
CA ASP A 92 3.29 15.52 6.48
C ASP A 92 4.44 15.27 5.50
N VAL A 93 5.22 14.23 5.72
CA VAL A 93 6.44 13.92 4.94
C VAL A 93 6.39 12.53 4.28
N THR A 94 5.24 11.88 4.29
CA THR A 94 5.06 10.55 3.68
C THR A 94 5.35 10.55 2.18
N PRO A 95 4.88 11.52 1.37
CA PRO A 95 5.19 11.56 -0.05
C PRO A 95 6.69 11.75 -0.34
N GLU A 96 7.36 12.60 0.42
CA GLU A 96 8.80 12.84 0.28
C GLU A 96 9.61 11.57 0.59
N ALA A 97 9.29 10.89 1.68
CA ALA A 97 9.92 9.62 2.04
C ALA A 97 9.67 8.53 0.98
N THR A 98 8.44 8.45 0.49
CA THR A 98 8.07 7.48 -0.56
C THR A 98 8.80 7.76 -1.86
N LEU A 99 8.92 9.02 -2.26
CA LEU A 99 9.66 9.43 -3.46
C LEU A 99 11.16 9.12 -3.34
N ALA A 100 11.74 9.32 -2.15
CA ALA A 100 13.17 9.05 -1.90
C ALA A 100 13.55 7.57 -2.11
N VAL A 101 12.62 6.63 -1.89
CA VAL A 101 12.85 5.20 -2.06
C VAL A 101 12.32 4.64 -3.39
N ALA A 102 11.71 5.48 -4.22
CA ALA A 102 11.09 5.08 -5.47
C ALA A 102 12.10 4.80 -6.60
N THR A 103 11.82 3.78 -7.39
CA THR A 103 12.49 3.55 -8.68
C THR A 103 11.68 4.13 -9.84
N LYS A 104 10.35 4.04 -9.76
CA LYS A 104 9.42 4.62 -10.75
C LYS A 104 8.25 5.27 -10.04
N VAL A 105 7.85 6.45 -10.50
CA VAL A 105 6.61 7.10 -10.05
C VAL A 105 5.45 6.64 -10.92
N MET A 106 4.32 6.33 -10.28
CA MET A 106 3.08 5.90 -10.90
C MET A 106 2.00 6.99 -10.70
N PRO A 107 2.04 8.10 -11.45
CA PRO A 107 1.22 9.29 -11.16
C PRO A 107 -0.29 9.03 -11.24
N GLY A 108 -0.71 8.08 -12.09
CA GLY A 108 -2.13 7.72 -12.25
C GLY A 108 -2.79 7.26 -10.95
N PHE A 109 -2.06 6.61 -10.03
CA PHE A 109 -2.60 6.27 -8.71
C PHE A 109 -2.95 7.53 -7.90
N GLY A 110 -2.02 8.49 -7.81
CA GLY A 110 -2.26 9.75 -7.09
C GLY A 110 -3.40 10.57 -7.71
N GLU A 111 -3.47 10.62 -9.03
CA GLU A 111 -4.55 11.29 -9.77
C GLU A 111 -5.91 10.68 -9.44
N GLN A 112 -6.04 9.36 -9.56
CA GLN A 112 -7.29 8.65 -9.29
C GLN A 112 -7.69 8.74 -7.81
N MET A 113 -6.75 8.60 -6.87
CA MET A 113 -7.02 8.74 -5.44
C MET A 113 -7.61 10.11 -5.11
N ARG A 114 -7.05 11.20 -5.67
CA ARG A 114 -7.60 12.56 -5.50
C ARG A 114 -8.97 12.71 -6.12
N GLN A 115 -9.19 12.19 -7.33
CA GLN A 115 -10.51 12.22 -7.99
C GLN A 115 -11.58 11.51 -7.16
N VAL A 116 -11.25 10.37 -6.57
CA VAL A 116 -12.16 9.64 -5.67
C VAL A 116 -12.49 10.48 -4.45
N SER A 117 -11.47 11.00 -3.77
CA SER A 117 -11.63 11.77 -2.54
C SER A 117 -12.38 13.10 -2.75
N LEU A 118 -12.20 13.75 -3.91
CA LEU A 118 -12.92 14.99 -4.28
C LEU A 118 -14.44 14.82 -4.40
N LYS A 119 -14.93 13.59 -4.59
CA LYS A 119 -16.38 13.33 -4.56
C LYS A 119 -16.99 13.50 -3.16
N TYR A 120 -16.18 13.45 -2.12
CA TYR A 120 -16.61 13.50 -0.73
C TYR A 120 -16.25 14.82 -0.05
N VAL A 121 -15.03 15.32 -0.29
CA VAL A 121 -14.54 16.53 0.38
C VAL A 121 -13.72 17.41 -0.58
N PRO A 122 -14.01 18.74 -0.67
CA PRO A 122 -13.27 19.62 -1.58
C PRO A 122 -11.80 19.81 -1.18
N THR A 123 -11.44 19.62 0.08
CA THR A 123 -10.05 19.71 0.57
C THR A 123 -9.17 18.54 0.14
N ALA A 124 -9.71 17.52 -0.51
CA ALA A 124 -8.93 16.44 -1.11
C ALA A 124 -7.93 16.95 -2.16
N ILE A 125 -8.13 18.14 -2.73
CA ILE A 125 -7.15 18.80 -3.61
C ILE A 125 -5.80 19.05 -2.92
N LEU A 126 -5.77 19.12 -1.59
CA LEU A 126 -4.55 19.30 -0.80
C LEU A 126 -3.79 17.98 -0.56
N SER A 127 -4.38 16.86 -0.92
CA SER A 127 -3.75 15.55 -0.74
C SER A 127 -2.61 15.34 -1.74
N ARG A 128 -1.46 14.90 -1.21
CA ARG A 128 -0.26 14.59 -1.99
C ARG A 128 -0.03 13.09 -2.11
N GLN A 129 -1.12 12.32 -2.00
CA GLN A 129 -1.12 10.86 -2.20
C GLN A 129 -0.44 10.48 -3.51
N MET A 130 0.35 9.41 -3.49
CA MET A 130 1.06 8.91 -4.66
C MET A 130 1.16 7.39 -4.68
N GLY A 131 1.51 6.86 -5.85
CA GLY A 131 1.93 5.48 -6.03
C GLY A 131 3.31 5.43 -6.68
N VAL A 132 4.15 4.50 -6.23
CA VAL A 132 5.48 4.27 -6.78
C VAL A 132 5.81 2.79 -6.85
N ILE A 133 6.77 2.43 -7.71
CA ILE A 133 7.39 1.11 -7.72
C ILE A 133 8.80 1.26 -7.16
N ARG A 134 9.17 0.36 -6.24
CA ARG A 134 10.53 0.17 -5.76
C ARG A 134 11.10 -1.13 -6.32
N GLN A 135 12.26 -1.06 -6.97
CA GLN A 135 13.05 -2.22 -7.38
C GLN A 135 14.04 -2.59 -6.29
N HIS A 136 14.18 -3.87 -6.00
CA HIS A 136 15.11 -4.41 -5.01
C HIS A 136 15.64 -5.78 -5.45
N ALA A 137 16.56 -6.38 -4.68
CA ALA A 137 17.23 -7.62 -5.05
C ALA A 137 16.29 -8.83 -5.24
N ARG A 138 15.10 -8.81 -4.63
CA ARG A 138 14.08 -9.86 -4.71
C ARG A 138 13.01 -9.61 -5.79
N GLY A 139 13.03 -8.47 -6.47
CA GLY A 139 12.03 -8.10 -7.46
C GLY A 139 11.57 -6.65 -7.34
N HIS A 140 10.26 -6.44 -7.29
CA HIS A 140 9.66 -5.12 -7.21
C HIS A 140 8.51 -5.11 -6.20
N SER A 141 8.29 -3.94 -5.58
CA SER A 141 7.15 -3.66 -4.72
C SER A 141 6.38 -2.46 -5.23
N LEU A 142 5.06 -2.54 -5.17
CA LEU A 142 4.17 -1.38 -5.35
C LEU A 142 3.95 -0.72 -4.00
N ILE A 143 4.20 0.59 -3.89
CA ILE A 143 3.95 1.38 -2.68
C ILE A 143 2.87 2.40 -3.00
N LEU A 144 1.82 2.48 -2.17
CA LEU A 144 0.72 3.42 -2.30
C LEU A 144 0.52 4.20 -1.01
N ASN A 145 0.48 5.53 -1.09
CA ASN A 145 0.18 6.38 0.06
C ASN A 145 -1.33 6.68 0.09
N LEU A 146 -2.00 6.23 1.15
CA LEU A 146 -3.43 6.40 1.37
C LEU A 146 -3.72 7.53 2.37
N PRO A 147 -4.95 8.07 2.38
CA PRO A 147 -5.33 9.08 3.38
C PRO A 147 -5.34 8.50 4.79
N GLY A 148 -5.24 9.38 5.80
CA GLY A 148 -5.20 8.97 7.21
C GLY A 148 -6.55 8.60 7.83
N GLN A 149 -7.66 9.03 7.24
CA GLN A 149 -9.00 8.78 7.78
C GLN A 149 -9.50 7.38 7.38
N PRO A 150 -9.96 6.52 8.31
CA PRO A 150 -10.38 5.14 8.02
C PRO A 150 -11.44 5.05 6.91
N LYS A 151 -12.45 5.92 6.93
CA LYS A 151 -13.46 5.97 5.88
C LYS A 151 -12.87 6.32 4.51
N ALA A 152 -11.95 7.27 4.46
CA ALA A 152 -11.29 7.67 3.22
C ALA A 152 -10.33 6.58 2.70
N ILE A 153 -9.76 5.75 3.56
CA ILE A 153 -8.96 4.58 3.18
C ILE A 153 -9.81 3.63 2.34
N LYS A 154 -11.00 3.25 2.85
CA LYS A 154 -11.92 2.36 2.13
C LYS A 154 -12.34 2.95 0.79
N GLU A 155 -12.81 4.19 0.79
CA GLU A 155 -13.26 4.89 -0.42
C GLU A 155 -12.16 4.96 -1.49
N THR A 156 -10.91 5.20 -1.06
CA THR A 156 -9.75 5.26 -1.94
C THR A 156 -9.43 3.89 -2.53
N LEU A 157 -9.37 2.84 -1.71
CA LEU A 157 -9.10 1.47 -2.17
C LEU A 157 -10.17 0.98 -3.14
N ASP A 158 -11.45 1.21 -2.85
CA ASP A 158 -12.56 0.90 -3.77
C ASP A 158 -12.40 1.59 -5.13
N GLY A 159 -11.74 2.76 -5.15
CA GLY A 159 -11.53 3.53 -6.38
C GLY A 159 -10.28 3.19 -7.20
N ILE A 160 -9.29 2.53 -6.62
CA ILE A 160 -8.00 2.26 -7.28
C ILE A 160 -7.66 0.78 -7.40
N PHE A 161 -8.18 -0.08 -6.53
CA PHE A 161 -7.68 -1.45 -6.40
C PHE A 161 -7.97 -2.32 -7.62
N ALA A 162 -8.93 -1.96 -8.47
CA ALA A 162 -9.16 -2.66 -9.73
C ALA A 162 -7.91 -2.76 -10.62
N ALA A 163 -6.99 -1.79 -10.52
CA ALA A 163 -5.74 -1.75 -11.29
C ALA A 163 -4.55 -2.41 -10.57
N VAL A 164 -4.63 -2.61 -9.26
CA VAL A 164 -3.51 -3.11 -8.44
C VAL A 164 -3.08 -4.54 -8.83
N PRO A 165 -3.99 -5.53 -9.00
CA PRO A 165 -3.60 -6.87 -9.39
C PRO A 165 -2.81 -6.91 -10.70
N TYR A 166 -3.26 -6.21 -11.72
CA TYR A 166 -2.54 -6.17 -13.00
C TYR A 166 -1.20 -5.42 -12.90
N CYS A 167 -1.10 -4.40 -12.08
CA CYS A 167 0.18 -3.75 -11.79
C CYS A 167 1.17 -4.73 -11.15
N LEU A 168 0.72 -5.54 -10.20
CA LEU A 168 1.54 -6.59 -9.57
C LEU A 168 1.98 -7.64 -10.60
N ASP A 169 1.09 -8.08 -11.49
CA ASP A 169 1.45 -8.99 -12.60
C ASP A 169 2.62 -8.42 -13.44
N LEU A 170 2.52 -7.12 -13.80
CA LEU A 170 3.50 -6.46 -14.67
C LEU A 170 4.88 -6.28 -14.01
N ILE A 171 4.94 -6.25 -12.71
CA ILE A 171 6.20 -6.11 -11.95
C ILE A 171 6.73 -7.43 -11.40
N GLY A 172 6.10 -8.56 -11.77
CA GLY A 172 6.54 -9.90 -11.38
C GLY A 172 6.12 -10.34 -9.99
N GLY A 173 5.05 -9.74 -9.46
CA GLY A 173 4.41 -10.13 -8.19
C GLY A 173 3.46 -11.33 -8.36
N PRO A 174 2.77 -11.74 -7.27
CA PRO A 174 1.81 -12.84 -7.30
C PRO A 174 0.57 -12.46 -8.13
N TYR A 175 -0.08 -13.48 -8.69
CA TYR A 175 -1.35 -13.30 -9.39
C TYR A 175 -2.49 -13.16 -8.38
N VAL A 176 -2.94 -11.92 -8.19
CA VAL A 176 -3.95 -11.57 -7.17
C VAL A 176 -5.35 -11.64 -7.74
N GLU A 177 -6.23 -12.39 -7.07
CA GLU A 177 -7.66 -12.48 -7.33
C GLU A 177 -8.45 -11.81 -6.22
N THR A 178 -9.59 -11.23 -6.58
CA THR A 178 -10.45 -10.45 -5.68
C THR A 178 -11.85 -11.02 -5.64
N ASP A 179 -12.59 -10.76 -4.56
CA ASP A 179 -14.03 -10.96 -4.54
C ASP A 179 -14.71 -9.91 -5.41
N GLU A 180 -15.28 -10.35 -6.54
CA GLU A 180 -15.94 -9.46 -7.51
C GLU A 180 -17.18 -8.74 -6.92
N ALA A 181 -17.74 -9.22 -5.80
CA ALA A 181 -18.81 -8.51 -5.11
C ALA A 181 -18.31 -7.26 -4.37
N VAL A 182 -17.01 -7.20 -4.04
CA VAL A 182 -16.37 -6.06 -3.37
C VAL A 182 -15.64 -5.19 -4.37
N ILE A 183 -14.73 -5.79 -5.13
CA ILE A 183 -13.95 -5.10 -6.17
C ILE A 183 -13.60 -6.05 -7.31
N LYS A 184 -13.89 -5.66 -8.53
CA LYS A 184 -13.53 -6.44 -9.71
C LYS A 184 -12.17 -6.00 -10.24
N ALA A 185 -11.16 -6.86 -10.10
CA ALA A 185 -9.86 -6.65 -10.74
C ALA A 185 -9.99 -6.60 -12.26
N PHE A 186 -9.32 -5.63 -12.89
CA PHE A 186 -9.28 -5.51 -14.33
C PHE A 186 -7.94 -5.99 -14.89
N ARG A 187 -8.01 -6.90 -15.86
CA ARG A 187 -6.88 -7.30 -16.69
C ARG A 187 -7.26 -7.18 -18.16
N PRO A 188 -6.39 -6.63 -19.03
CA PRO A 188 -6.67 -6.61 -20.47
C PRO A 188 -6.70 -8.04 -21.02
N LYS A 189 -7.41 -8.25 -22.13
CA LYS A 189 -7.55 -9.59 -22.78
C LYS A 189 -6.20 -10.22 -23.15
N SER A 190 -5.17 -9.42 -23.33
CA SER A 190 -3.80 -9.85 -23.63
C SER A 190 -3.02 -10.33 -22.37
N ALA A 191 -3.52 -10.07 -21.17
CA ALA A 191 -2.88 -10.54 -19.94
C ALA A 191 -3.08 -12.06 -19.80
N GLN A 192 -1.99 -12.76 -19.60
CA GLN A 192 -2.00 -14.22 -19.39
C GLN A 192 -1.76 -14.52 -17.91
N ARG A 193 -2.54 -15.45 -17.37
CA ARG A 193 -2.25 -16.00 -16.04
C ARG A 193 -0.90 -16.73 -16.09
N PRO A 194 0.03 -16.46 -15.16
CA PRO A 194 1.24 -17.25 -15.05
C PRO A 194 0.88 -18.73 -14.90
N PRO A 195 1.66 -19.66 -15.52
CA PRO A 195 1.42 -21.07 -15.29
C PRO A 195 1.57 -21.39 -13.80
N THR A 196 0.58 -22.05 -13.22
CA THR A 196 0.66 -22.62 -11.87
C THR A 196 1.81 -23.63 -11.86
N MET A 197 2.81 -23.36 -11.05
CA MET A 197 3.89 -24.35 -10.79
C MET A 197 3.40 -25.48 -9.92
#